data_e0db684ab54e0578dd6d4658cbf49bf5
#
_entry.id   e0db684ab54e0578dd6d4658cbf49bf5
#
_cell.length_a   1.000
_cell.length_b   1.000
_cell.length_c   1.000
_cell.angle_alpha   90.00
_cell.angle_beta   90.00
_cell.angle_gamma   90.00
#
_symmetry.space_group_name_H-M   'P 1'
#
loop_
_entity.id
_entity.type
_entity.pdbx_description
1 polymer ?
#
loop_
_entity_poly.entity_id
_entity_poly.type
_entity_poly.pdbx_seq_one_letter_code
_entity_poly.pdbx_strand_id
1 'polypeptide(L)'
;MYILYNILILIVLVIFIVPYYTYRLFTEKGFALRFKQSLGCVDEEDIAKVAGKDCVWIHGASVGEIVATSPLVKQIRKEMPERPVLVSAFTVGGYNMAKQIIPEADAIIYFPLDLPFVAESLVKRIYPGVFMPVETELWPNFLRAIRERHIPVMMVNGRISEKSVKNYKYLYGIWDDMLNTVTRFCMQSSIDADYIAHLGADRSKIFVTGNTKFDQTYAEVTPEDLAKYRFELGLKEDYPIIVAGSTHPGEEKVLFESFKCIRKKYPHARLIIAPRKTARADEIAKLASHYGYETGFRSKMLEKSGERKEYPLLIIDTIGELGRIYAVGDVVFVGGSFSNTGGHNVLEPAAHAKPILVGPSMQNFKDSYALLSKVKACKMVNNNDELTKEMLDILGNDERRTQMGAASLQVIKENRGADVRSIHYLKELLDLTAVPAREYKSYPINTRNLTDEGGGRLRHGDAIIQYVMQVAYGPETPFFGWLLLAVLRGMSYLYEFGVCCKLSMYNCGLLHREKLNCCVISIGNITVGGTGK
;
A
#
# COMPACT_ATOMS: atom_id res chain seq x y z
N MET A 1 -7.91 12.43 -29.11
CA MET A 1 -7.69 12.55 -27.66
C MET A 1 -6.45 11.78 -27.20
N TYR A 2 -6.25 10.50 -27.54
CA TYR A 2 -5.04 9.73 -27.15
C TYR A 2 -3.73 10.37 -27.60
N ILE A 3 -3.67 11.00 -28.79
CA ILE A 3 -2.46 11.69 -29.24
C ILE A 3 -2.11 12.83 -28.27
N LEU A 4 -3.09 13.64 -27.88
CA LEU A 4 -2.87 14.73 -26.91
C LEU A 4 -2.47 14.19 -25.54
N TYR A 5 -3.13 13.13 -25.08
CA TYR A 5 -2.78 12.44 -23.83
C TYR A 5 -1.32 11.92 -23.85
N ASN A 6 -0.91 11.28 -24.95
CA ASN A 6 0.44 10.74 -25.09
C ASN A 6 1.51 11.84 -25.17
N ILE A 7 1.21 12.99 -25.83
CA ILE A 7 2.08 14.16 -25.82
C ILE A 7 2.22 14.70 -24.39
N LEU A 8 1.10 14.83 -23.66
CA LEU A 8 1.12 15.30 -22.28
C LEU A 8 1.89 14.35 -21.36
N ILE A 9 1.66 13.04 -21.47
CA ILE A 9 2.43 12.03 -20.72
C ILE A 9 3.92 12.11 -21.03
N LEU A 10 4.30 12.30 -22.30
CA LEU A 10 5.70 12.43 -22.69
C LEU A 10 6.34 13.67 -22.06
N ILE A 11 5.62 14.79 -22.02
CA ILE A 11 6.07 16.02 -21.35
C ILE A 11 6.26 15.75 -19.85
N VAL A 12 5.26 15.13 -19.18
CA VAL A 12 5.34 14.77 -17.75
C VAL A 12 6.48 13.79 -17.50
N LEU A 13 6.67 12.82 -18.38
CA LEU A 13 7.78 11.85 -18.30
C LEU A 13 9.13 12.58 -18.29
N VAL A 14 9.36 13.45 -19.26
CA VAL A 14 10.64 14.15 -19.44
C VAL A 14 10.90 15.14 -18.31
N ILE A 15 9.89 15.94 -17.93
CA ILE A 15 10.07 17.03 -16.96
C ILE A 15 10.08 16.54 -15.51
N PHE A 16 9.28 15.53 -15.18
CA PHE A 16 9.08 15.11 -13.78
C PHE A 16 9.53 13.69 -13.50
N ILE A 17 9.17 12.71 -14.35
CA ILE A 17 9.41 11.30 -14.05
C ILE A 17 10.88 10.96 -14.23
N VAL A 18 11.52 11.38 -15.31
CA VAL A 18 12.95 11.10 -15.55
C VAL A 18 13.83 11.72 -14.47
N PRO A 19 13.73 13.01 -14.09
CA PRO A 19 14.50 13.57 -12.99
C PRO A 19 14.22 12.88 -11.64
N TYR A 20 12.94 12.60 -11.35
CA TYR A 20 12.55 11.90 -10.13
C TYR A 20 13.14 10.49 -10.08
N TYR A 21 13.04 9.72 -11.17
CA TYR A 21 13.58 8.36 -11.25
C TYR A 21 15.10 8.34 -11.17
N THR A 22 15.76 9.29 -11.81
CA THR A 22 17.21 9.45 -11.72
C THR A 22 17.64 9.73 -10.27
N TYR A 23 16.96 10.66 -9.59
CA TYR A 23 17.21 10.94 -8.18
C TYR A 23 17.01 9.67 -7.31
N ARG A 24 15.92 8.95 -7.51
CA ARG A 24 15.60 7.74 -6.73
C ARG A 24 16.54 6.58 -6.98
N LEU A 25 17.07 6.43 -8.18
CA LEU A 25 18.11 5.43 -8.50
C LEU A 25 19.35 5.57 -7.63
N PHE A 26 19.72 6.81 -7.28
CA PHE A 26 20.89 7.08 -6.42
C PHE A 26 20.57 7.07 -4.91
N THR A 27 19.32 7.30 -4.53
CA THR A 27 18.94 7.50 -3.12
C THR A 27 18.18 6.32 -2.51
N GLU A 28 17.60 5.43 -3.31
CA GLU A 28 16.74 4.35 -2.80
C GLU A 28 17.20 2.97 -3.26
N LYS A 29 17.54 2.12 -2.28
CA LYS A 29 17.91 0.73 -2.56
C LYS A 29 16.73 -0.02 -3.20
N GLY A 30 17.00 -0.76 -4.27
CA GLY A 30 15.99 -1.55 -4.99
C GLY A 30 15.19 -0.77 -6.04
N PHE A 31 15.39 0.54 -6.18
CA PHE A 31 14.68 1.33 -7.19
C PHE A 31 15.09 0.99 -8.64
N ALA A 32 16.28 0.40 -8.84
CA ALA A 32 16.74 -0.03 -10.15
C ALA A 32 15.80 -1.06 -10.81
N LEU A 33 15.28 -2.02 -10.02
CA LEU A 33 14.27 -2.97 -10.50
C LEU A 33 12.97 -2.26 -10.89
N ARG A 34 12.52 -1.30 -10.05
CA ARG A 34 11.34 -0.47 -10.35
C ARG A 34 11.53 0.28 -11.68
N PHE A 35 12.69 0.90 -11.87
CA PHE A 35 13.01 1.62 -13.11
C PHE A 35 12.98 0.71 -14.33
N LYS A 36 13.68 -0.45 -14.26
CA LYS A 36 13.75 -1.44 -15.34
C LYS A 36 12.34 -1.93 -15.74
N GLN A 37 11.54 -2.35 -14.77
CA GLN A 37 10.20 -2.89 -15.01
C GLN A 37 9.18 -1.81 -15.41
N SER A 38 9.37 -0.53 -14.99
CA SER A 38 8.55 0.59 -15.47
C SER A 38 8.58 0.75 -16.99
N LEU A 39 9.69 0.36 -17.62
CA LEU A 39 9.87 0.38 -19.06
C LEU A 39 9.47 -0.94 -19.74
N GLY A 40 8.76 -1.82 -19.03
CA GLY A 40 8.30 -3.11 -19.52
C GLY A 40 9.37 -4.21 -19.54
N CYS A 41 10.57 -3.94 -19.03
CA CYS A 41 11.66 -4.92 -18.98
C CYS A 41 11.51 -5.83 -17.76
N VAL A 42 10.52 -6.71 -17.78
CA VAL A 42 10.27 -7.74 -16.77
C VAL A 42 11.15 -8.96 -17.08
N ASP A 43 11.64 -9.64 -16.04
CA ASP A 43 12.49 -10.80 -16.17
C ASP A 43 11.74 -11.96 -16.83
N GLU A 44 12.41 -12.70 -17.73
CA GLU A 44 11.79 -13.79 -18.49
C GLU A 44 11.31 -14.93 -17.60
N GLU A 45 11.96 -15.16 -16.45
CA GLU A 45 11.52 -16.17 -15.47
C GLU A 45 10.15 -15.86 -14.91
N ASP A 46 9.86 -14.58 -14.59
CA ASP A 46 8.56 -14.16 -14.07
C ASP A 46 7.49 -14.18 -15.18
N ILE A 47 7.87 -13.79 -16.40
CA ILE A 47 6.98 -13.88 -17.55
C ILE A 47 6.60 -15.36 -17.82
N ALA A 48 7.57 -16.27 -17.85
CA ALA A 48 7.34 -17.69 -18.15
C ALA A 48 6.38 -18.40 -17.16
N LYS A 49 6.26 -17.90 -15.93
CA LYS A 49 5.30 -18.43 -14.96
C LYS A 49 3.84 -18.17 -15.34
N VAL A 50 3.56 -17.09 -16.06
CA VAL A 50 2.21 -16.56 -16.28
C VAL A 50 1.81 -16.42 -17.75
N ALA A 51 2.75 -16.25 -18.66
CA ALA A 51 2.49 -15.98 -20.07
C ALA A 51 1.79 -17.15 -20.79
N GLY A 52 0.72 -16.84 -21.52
CA GLY A 52 -0.03 -17.80 -22.32
C GLY A 52 -0.79 -18.87 -21.52
N LYS A 53 -0.94 -18.70 -20.21
CA LYS A 53 -1.61 -19.64 -19.30
C LYS A 53 -2.94 -19.13 -18.76
N ASP A 54 -3.60 -18.22 -19.47
CA ASP A 54 -4.85 -17.58 -19.03
C ASP A 54 -4.77 -17.02 -17.61
N CYS A 55 -3.63 -16.41 -17.26
CA CYS A 55 -3.39 -15.94 -15.90
C CYS A 55 -4.38 -14.83 -15.49
N VAL A 56 -4.66 -14.76 -14.21
CA VAL A 56 -5.36 -13.63 -13.60
C VAL A 56 -4.33 -12.56 -13.25
N TRP A 57 -4.38 -11.39 -13.92
CA TRP A 57 -3.48 -10.28 -13.62
C TRP A 57 -4.18 -9.25 -12.74
N ILE A 58 -3.76 -9.14 -11.47
CA ILE A 58 -4.29 -8.18 -10.51
C ILE A 58 -3.31 -7.02 -10.35
N HIS A 59 -3.81 -5.78 -10.45
CA HIS A 59 -3.01 -4.58 -10.29
C HIS A 59 -3.51 -3.71 -9.15
N GLY A 60 -2.63 -3.45 -8.17
CA GLY A 60 -2.85 -2.46 -7.11
C GLY A 60 -1.64 -1.55 -6.97
N ALA A 61 -1.81 -0.24 -7.05
CA ALA A 61 -0.70 0.71 -7.12
C ALA A 61 0.03 0.88 -5.78
N SER A 62 -0.70 0.96 -4.69
CA SER A 62 -0.23 1.33 -3.35
C SER A 62 -0.24 0.15 -2.37
N VAL A 63 0.39 0.37 -1.20
CA VAL A 63 0.32 -0.59 -0.07
C VAL A 63 -1.11 -0.93 0.29
N GLY A 64 -2.02 0.07 0.35
CA GLY A 64 -3.41 -0.14 0.74
C GLY A 64 -4.20 -0.99 -0.25
N GLU A 65 -3.95 -0.84 -1.55
CA GLU A 65 -4.56 -1.63 -2.60
C GLU A 65 -4.01 -3.05 -2.65
N ILE A 66 -2.70 -3.23 -2.43
CA ILE A 66 -2.08 -4.55 -2.30
C ILE A 66 -2.64 -5.32 -1.11
N VAL A 67 -2.88 -4.65 0.01
CA VAL A 67 -3.54 -5.25 1.16
C VAL A 67 -4.96 -5.72 0.80
N ALA A 68 -5.72 -4.92 0.04
CA ALA A 68 -7.04 -5.30 -0.48
C ALA A 68 -6.98 -6.45 -1.52
N THR A 69 -5.84 -6.63 -2.19
CA THR A 69 -5.61 -7.70 -3.18
C THR A 69 -5.41 -9.07 -2.53
N SER A 70 -4.79 -9.13 -1.35
CA SER A 70 -4.42 -10.40 -0.71
C SER A 70 -5.59 -11.38 -0.52
N PRO A 71 -6.78 -10.98 0.00
CA PRO A 71 -7.93 -11.89 0.10
C PRO A 71 -8.38 -12.42 -1.27
N LEU A 72 -8.37 -11.57 -2.30
CA LEU A 72 -8.74 -11.98 -3.66
C LEU A 72 -7.81 -13.06 -4.19
N VAL A 73 -6.49 -12.92 -4.04
CA VAL A 73 -5.51 -13.92 -4.50
C VAL A 73 -5.71 -15.24 -3.77
N LYS A 74 -5.91 -15.21 -2.45
CA LYS A 74 -6.19 -16.42 -1.66
C LYS A 74 -7.45 -17.13 -2.14
N GLN A 75 -8.52 -16.37 -2.40
CA GLN A 75 -9.77 -16.94 -2.89
C GLN A 75 -9.62 -17.49 -4.33
N ILE A 76 -8.88 -16.82 -5.21
CA ILE A 76 -8.56 -17.34 -6.56
C ILE A 76 -7.82 -18.67 -6.44
N ARG A 77 -6.78 -18.75 -5.60
CA ARG A 77 -6.04 -20.00 -5.39
C ARG A 77 -6.90 -21.15 -4.87
N LYS A 78 -7.86 -20.84 -4.00
CA LYS A 78 -8.80 -21.82 -3.48
C LYS A 78 -9.78 -22.33 -4.53
N GLU A 79 -10.30 -21.42 -5.38
CA GLU A 79 -11.40 -21.69 -6.29
C GLU A 79 -10.94 -22.05 -7.72
N MET A 80 -9.73 -21.60 -8.11
CA MET A 80 -9.13 -21.79 -9.45
C MET A 80 -7.63 -22.05 -9.31
N PRO A 81 -7.22 -23.18 -8.66
CA PRO A 81 -5.81 -23.46 -8.36
C PRO A 81 -4.93 -23.61 -9.61
N GLU A 82 -5.52 -23.98 -10.74
CA GLU A 82 -4.85 -24.18 -12.02
C GLU A 82 -4.47 -22.88 -12.74
N ARG A 83 -5.12 -21.76 -12.39
CA ARG A 83 -4.87 -20.47 -13.04
C ARG A 83 -3.71 -19.74 -12.36
N PRO A 84 -2.64 -19.37 -13.07
CA PRO A 84 -1.58 -18.56 -12.51
C PRO A 84 -2.09 -17.16 -12.12
N VAL A 85 -1.54 -16.61 -11.05
CA VAL A 85 -1.85 -15.27 -10.58
C VAL A 85 -0.63 -14.37 -10.69
N LEU A 86 -0.76 -13.30 -11.48
CA LEU A 86 0.21 -12.22 -11.57
C LEU A 86 -0.28 -11.03 -10.73
N VAL A 87 0.54 -10.59 -9.81
CA VAL A 87 0.28 -9.36 -9.04
C VAL A 87 1.25 -8.27 -9.50
N SER A 88 0.74 -7.08 -9.73
CA SER A 88 1.58 -5.93 -10.04
C SER A 88 1.32 -4.76 -9.10
N ALA A 89 2.40 -4.04 -8.74
CA ALA A 89 2.34 -2.86 -7.90
C ALA A 89 3.02 -1.67 -8.57
N PHE A 90 2.52 -0.45 -8.33
CA PHE A 90 3.14 0.74 -8.88
C PHE A 90 4.25 1.29 -7.98
N THR A 91 4.07 1.26 -6.66
CA THR A 91 5.02 1.81 -5.69
C THR A 91 5.98 0.74 -5.14
N VAL A 92 7.20 1.16 -4.73
CA VAL A 92 8.17 0.27 -4.06
C VAL A 92 7.59 -0.33 -2.79
N GLY A 93 6.86 0.48 -2.02
CA GLY A 93 6.16 -0.01 -0.81
C GLY A 93 5.11 -1.07 -1.13
N GLY A 94 4.30 -0.87 -2.18
CA GLY A 94 3.32 -1.85 -2.66
C GLY A 94 3.97 -3.15 -3.11
N TYR A 95 5.04 -3.08 -3.90
CA TYR A 95 5.76 -4.26 -4.37
C TYR A 95 6.36 -5.09 -3.20
N ASN A 96 7.00 -4.42 -2.24
CA ASN A 96 7.55 -5.09 -1.07
C ASN A 96 6.44 -5.70 -0.19
N MET A 97 5.31 -5.00 -0.06
CA MET A 97 4.15 -5.52 0.64
C MET A 97 3.59 -6.75 -0.06
N ALA A 98 3.44 -6.73 -1.39
CA ALA A 98 2.96 -7.88 -2.16
C ALA A 98 3.83 -9.12 -1.93
N LYS A 99 5.16 -8.97 -1.97
CA LYS A 99 6.09 -10.07 -1.65
C LYS A 99 5.94 -10.62 -0.23
N GLN A 100 5.56 -9.78 0.71
CA GLN A 100 5.41 -10.17 2.10
C GLN A 100 4.09 -10.88 2.40
N ILE A 101 2.97 -10.41 1.82
CA ILE A 101 1.62 -10.85 2.22
C ILE A 101 0.87 -11.66 1.16
N ILE A 102 1.43 -11.80 -0.05
CA ILE A 102 0.83 -12.57 -1.16
C ILE A 102 1.83 -13.62 -1.68
N PRO A 103 2.29 -14.55 -0.85
CA PRO A 103 3.20 -15.60 -1.28
C PRO A 103 2.56 -16.58 -2.28
N GLU A 104 1.24 -16.55 -2.39
CA GLU A 104 0.47 -17.38 -3.32
C GLU A 104 0.52 -16.89 -4.78
N ALA A 105 1.03 -15.68 -5.06
CA ALA A 105 1.20 -15.18 -6.42
C ALA A 105 2.33 -15.90 -7.14
N ASP A 106 2.13 -16.29 -8.42
CA ASP A 106 3.17 -16.95 -9.23
C ASP A 106 4.27 -15.97 -9.65
N ALA A 107 3.87 -14.71 -9.91
CA ALA A 107 4.80 -13.63 -10.20
C ALA A 107 4.32 -12.32 -9.57
N ILE A 108 5.29 -11.52 -9.12
CA ILE A 108 5.05 -10.18 -8.61
C ILE A 108 5.97 -9.22 -9.35
N ILE A 109 5.39 -8.24 -10.05
CA ILE A 109 6.12 -7.29 -10.89
C ILE A 109 5.76 -5.84 -10.54
N TYR A 110 6.58 -4.90 -10.99
CA TYR A 110 6.16 -3.52 -11.05
C TYR A 110 5.29 -3.26 -12.28
N PHE A 111 4.22 -2.49 -12.09
CA PHE A 111 3.38 -2.06 -13.19
C PHE A 111 4.15 -1.07 -14.09
N PRO A 112 3.99 -1.16 -15.42
CA PRO A 112 4.71 -0.32 -16.35
C PRO A 112 4.21 1.14 -16.30
N LEU A 113 5.01 2.07 -16.81
CA LEU A 113 4.52 3.41 -17.14
C LEU A 113 3.50 3.31 -18.28
N ASP A 114 2.47 4.14 -18.23
CA ASP A 114 1.37 4.12 -19.21
C ASP A 114 1.79 4.72 -20.57
N LEU A 115 2.90 4.23 -21.12
CA LEU A 115 3.39 4.54 -22.45
C LEU A 115 2.85 3.52 -23.45
N PRO A 116 2.33 3.94 -24.61
CA PRO A 116 1.62 3.04 -25.53
C PRO A 116 2.44 1.81 -25.94
N PHE A 117 3.70 2.01 -26.33
CA PHE A 117 4.58 0.91 -26.75
C PHE A 117 4.99 -0.01 -25.58
N VAL A 118 5.11 0.52 -24.36
CA VAL A 118 5.45 -0.26 -23.17
C VAL A 118 4.25 -1.13 -22.75
N ALA A 119 3.08 -0.50 -22.64
CA ALA A 119 1.84 -1.19 -22.31
C ALA A 119 1.53 -2.30 -23.32
N GLU A 120 1.59 -1.98 -24.63
CA GLU A 120 1.34 -2.92 -25.70
C GLU A 120 2.30 -4.14 -25.67
N SER A 121 3.61 -3.87 -25.53
CA SER A 121 4.64 -4.91 -25.49
C SER A 121 4.42 -5.85 -24.30
N LEU A 122 4.16 -5.31 -23.11
CA LEU A 122 4.01 -6.12 -21.91
C LEU A 122 2.71 -6.95 -21.95
N VAL A 123 1.59 -6.33 -22.33
CA VAL A 123 0.30 -7.04 -22.48
C VAL A 123 0.42 -8.15 -23.53
N LYS A 124 1.12 -7.91 -24.65
CA LYS A 124 1.37 -8.92 -25.69
C LYS A 124 2.22 -10.11 -25.17
N ARG A 125 3.22 -9.84 -24.33
CA ARG A 125 4.11 -10.88 -23.79
C ARG A 125 3.42 -11.72 -22.73
N ILE A 126 2.61 -11.13 -21.85
CA ILE A 126 1.90 -11.85 -20.78
C ILE A 126 0.63 -12.50 -21.31
N TYR A 127 -0.16 -11.78 -22.08
CA TYR A 127 -1.46 -12.18 -22.61
C TYR A 127 -2.36 -12.82 -21.54
N PRO A 128 -2.80 -12.05 -20.53
CA PRO A 128 -3.58 -12.58 -19.43
C PRO A 128 -4.98 -13.00 -19.85
N GLY A 129 -5.58 -13.95 -19.14
CA GLY A 129 -6.99 -14.34 -19.33
C GLY A 129 -7.96 -13.26 -18.84
N VAL A 130 -7.57 -12.48 -17.85
CA VAL A 130 -8.32 -11.33 -17.32
C VAL A 130 -7.37 -10.31 -16.67
N PHE A 131 -7.71 -9.03 -16.80
CA PHE A 131 -7.04 -7.95 -16.07
C PHE A 131 -7.95 -7.39 -14.98
N MET A 132 -7.45 -7.32 -13.74
CA MET A 132 -8.21 -6.89 -12.58
C MET A 132 -7.55 -5.68 -11.91
N PRO A 133 -7.89 -4.43 -12.32
CA PRO A 133 -7.45 -3.23 -11.61
C PRO A 133 -8.19 -3.12 -10.26
N VAL A 134 -7.44 -2.82 -9.19
CA VAL A 134 -7.97 -2.59 -7.85
C VAL A 134 -8.28 -1.11 -7.66
N GLU A 135 -9.39 -0.80 -7.02
CA GLU A 135 -9.90 0.56 -6.81
C GLU A 135 -10.10 1.32 -8.14
N THR A 136 -9.33 2.40 -8.40
CA THR A 136 -9.52 3.26 -9.59
C THR A 136 -8.30 3.26 -10.51
N GLU A 137 -7.55 2.18 -10.56
CA GLU A 137 -6.32 2.05 -11.36
C GLU A 137 -6.63 1.83 -12.87
N LEU A 138 -7.24 2.86 -13.48
CA LEU A 138 -7.60 2.90 -14.90
C LEU A 138 -6.55 3.67 -15.69
N TRP A 139 -5.69 2.96 -16.40
CA TRP A 139 -4.57 3.51 -17.19
C TRP A 139 -4.91 3.50 -18.68
N PRO A 140 -5.05 4.66 -19.35
CA PRO A 140 -5.62 4.75 -20.70
C PRO A 140 -4.93 3.90 -21.76
N ASN A 141 -3.59 3.99 -21.88
CA ASN A 141 -2.87 3.21 -22.88
C ASN A 141 -2.84 1.71 -22.55
N PHE A 142 -2.75 1.39 -21.26
CA PHE A 142 -2.76 0.00 -20.81
C PHE A 142 -4.13 -0.66 -21.09
N LEU A 143 -5.22 0.00 -20.74
CA LEU A 143 -6.57 -0.47 -21.04
C LEU A 143 -6.82 -0.58 -22.54
N ARG A 144 -6.29 0.35 -23.33
CA ARG A 144 -6.34 0.27 -24.79
C ARG A 144 -5.62 -1.00 -25.30
N ALA A 145 -4.41 -1.28 -24.82
CA ALA A 145 -3.66 -2.49 -25.19
C ALA A 145 -4.39 -3.79 -24.80
N ILE A 146 -5.08 -3.80 -23.65
CA ILE A 146 -5.94 -4.89 -23.19
C ILE A 146 -7.14 -5.08 -24.12
N ARG A 147 -7.84 -3.97 -24.46
CA ARG A 147 -9.01 -3.99 -25.36
C ARG A 147 -8.69 -4.48 -26.76
N GLU A 148 -7.57 -4.01 -27.34
CA GLU A 148 -7.13 -4.42 -28.68
C GLU A 148 -6.87 -5.93 -28.77
N ARG A 149 -6.69 -6.61 -27.64
CA ARG A 149 -6.50 -8.07 -27.53
C ARG A 149 -7.73 -8.81 -27.03
N HIS A 150 -8.86 -8.09 -26.88
CA HIS A 150 -10.13 -8.65 -26.38
C HIS A 150 -9.99 -9.35 -25.01
N ILE A 151 -9.07 -8.88 -24.17
CA ILE A 151 -8.89 -9.39 -22.82
C ILE A 151 -9.96 -8.73 -21.93
N PRO A 152 -10.75 -9.51 -21.16
CA PRO A 152 -11.74 -8.96 -20.26
C PRO A 152 -11.08 -8.16 -19.11
N VAL A 153 -11.76 -7.08 -18.70
CA VAL A 153 -11.33 -6.25 -17.57
C VAL A 153 -12.40 -6.29 -16.49
N MET A 154 -12.00 -6.63 -15.27
CA MET A 154 -12.87 -6.62 -14.10
C MET A 154 -12.30 -5.72 -13.02
N MET A 155 -12.87 -4.52 -12.84
CA MET A 155 -12.52 -3.66 -11.72
C MET A 155 -12.97 -4.32 -10.42
N VAL A 156 -12.06 -4.44 -9.44
CA VAL A 156 -12.34 -5.02 -8.13
C VAL A 156 -12.07 -4.03 -7.02
N ASN A 157 -12.82 -4.15 -5.93
CA ASN A 157 -12.74 -3.21 -4.82
C ASN A 157 -12.90 -1.74 -5.28
N GLY A 158 -13.75 -1.51 -6.31
CA GLY A 158 -13.89 -0.23 -7.00
C GLY A 158 -14.34 0.88 -6.06
N ARG A 159 -13.65 2.02 -6.10
CA ARG A 159 -13.91 3.17 -5.25
C ARG A 159 -13.80 4.46 -6.05
N ILE A 160 -14.79 5.31 -5.95
CA ILE A 160 -14.81 6.62 -6.62
C ILE A 160 -15.08 7.72 -5.60
N SER A 161 -14.16 8.67 -5.46
CA SER A 161 -14.38 9.82 -4.59
C SER A 161 -15.21 10.90 -5.28
N GLU A 162 -15.99 11.65 -4.51
CA GLU A 162 -16.72 12.82 -5.02
C GLU A 162 -15.81 13.83 -5.75
N LYS A 163 -14.58 14.01 -5.27
CA LYS A 163 -13.58 14.86 -5.91
C LYS A 163 -13.18 14.31 -7.28
N SER A 164 -13.06 13.00 -7.40
CA SER A 164 -12.72 12.32 -8.66
C SER A 164 -13.84 12.50 -9.69
N VAL A 165 -15.12 12.41 -9.28
CA VAL A 165 -16.27 12.65 -10.15
C VAL A 165 -16.18 14.04 -10.80
N LYS A 166 -15.82 15.07 -10.04
CA LYS A 166 -15.67 16.43 -10.56
C LYS A 166 -14.54 16.60 -11.57
N ASN A 167 -13.47 15.81 -11.43
CA ASN A 167 -12.26 15.93 -12.24
C ASN A 167 -12.28 15.07 -13.51
N TYR A 168 -12.85 13.87 -13.45
CA TYR A 168 -12.85 12.94 -14.59
C TYR A 168 -13.64 13.43 -15.81
N LYS A 169 -14.63 14.29 -15.61
CA LYS A 169 -15.36 14.92 -16.72
C LYS A 169 -14.49 15.75 -17.68
N TYR A 170 -13.27 16.12 -17.26
CA TYR A 170 -12.32 16.84 -18.14
C TYR A 170 -11.50 15.91 -19.04
N LEU A 171 -11.60 14.58 -18.85
CA LEU A 171 -10.93 13.58 -19.69
C LEU A 171 -11.81 13.11 -20.86
N TYR A 172 -12.51 14.04 -21.52
CA TYR A 172 -13.44 13.76 -22.59
C TYR A 172 -12.96 12.68 -23.57
N GLY A 173 -13.83 11.69 -23.86
CA GLY A 173 -13.61 10.62 -24.83
C GLY A 173 -12.60 9.55 -24.41
N ILE A 174 -11.56 9.87 -23.62
CA ILE A 174 -10.66 8.86 -23.05
C ILE A 174 -11.34 8.17 -21.88
N TRP A 175 -12.06 8.92 -21.07
CA TRP A 175 -12.78 8.39 -19.91
C TRP A 175 -13.86 7.40 -20.35
N ASP A 176 -14.68 7.79 -21.32
CA ASP A 176 -15.72 6.92 -21.89
C ASP A 176 -15.12 5.65 -22.49
N ASP A 177 -13.98 5.78 -23.17
CA ASP A 177 -13.26 4.66 -23.78
C ASP A 177 -12.71 3.69 -22.72
N MET A 178 -12.18 4.21 -21.61
CA MET A 178 -11.75 3.38 -20.46
C MET A 178 -12.92 2.66 -19.80
N LEU A 179 -14.03 3.38 -19.52
CA LEU A 179 -15.22 2.76 -18.92
C LEU A 179 -15.83 1.68 -19.81
N ASN A 180 -15.88 1.92 -21.12
CA ASN A 180 -16.37 0.93 -22.07
C ASN A 180 -15.48 -0.31 -22.18
N THR A 181 -14.17 -0.16 -21.90
CA THR A 181 -13.22 -1.28 -21.88
C THR A 181 -13.45 -2.19 -20.68
N VAL A 182 -13.94 -1.65 -19.55
CA VAL A 182 -14.23 -2.47 -18.37
C VAL A 182 -15.47 -3.32 -18.62
N THR A 183 -15.31 -4.62 -18.43
CA THR A 183 -16.37 -5.62 -18.63
C THR A 183 -17.27 -5.74 -17.41
N ARG A 184 -16.69 -5.63 -16.19
CA ARG A 184 -17.42 -5.65 -14.91
C ARG A 184 -16.80 -4.68 -13.91
N PHE A 185 -17.66 -3.98 -13.15
CA PHE A 185 -17.30 -3.07 -12.07
C PHE A 185 -17.78 -3.68 -10.74
N CYS A 186 -16.87 -4.20 -9.92
CA CYS A 186 -17.16 -4.68 -8.57
C CYS A 186 -16.83 -3.57 -7.57
N MET A 187 -17.85 -2.84 -7.13
CA MET A 187 -17.72 -1.63 -6.32
C MET A 187 -17.80 -1.92 -4.82
N GLN A 188 -17.10 -1.09 -4.01
CA GLN A 188 -17.10 -1.23 -2.56
C GLN A 188 -18.46 -0.93 -1.92
N SER A 189 -19.22 0.01 -2.48
CA SER A 189 -20.49 0.47 -1.93
C SER A 189 -21.47 0.88 -3.01
N SER A 190 -22.74 1.04 -2.64
CA SER A 190 -23.78 1.60 -3.53
C SER A 190 -23.47 3.05 -3.94
N ILE A 191 -22.82 3.82 -3.07
CA ILE A 191 -22.39 5.19 -3.37
C ILE A 191 -21.34 5.19 -4.47
N ASP A 192 -20.34 4.31 -4.39
CA ASP A 192 -19.31 4.17 -5.43
C ASP A 192 -19.93 3.68 -6.75
N ALA A 193 -20.91 2.76 -6.67
CA ALA A 193 -21.68 2.29 -7.83
C ALA A 193 -22.45 3.42 -8.51
N ASP A 194 -23.08 4.29 -7.74
CA ASP A 194 -23.79 5.45 -8.29
C ASP A 194 -22.81 6.47 -8.89
N TYR A 195 -21.67 6.70 -8.28
CA TYR A 195 -20.64 7.60 -8.82
C TYR A 195 -20.08 7.11 -10.16
N ILE A 196 -19.73 5.82 -10.29
CA ILE A 196 -19.20 5.30 -11.54
C ILE A 196 -20.26 5.28 -12.64
N ALA A 197 -21.51 5.01 -12.30
CA ALA A 197 -22.65 5.10 -13.22
C ALA A 197 -22.89 6.55 -13.70
N HIS A 198 -22.77 7.53 -12.78
CA HIS A 198 -22.85 8.96 -13.12
C HIS A 198 -21.73 9.40 -14.05
N LEU A 199 -20.57 8.77 -13.96
CA LEU A 199 -19.41 9.01 -14.83
C LEU A 199 -19.54 8.33 -16.21
N GLY A 200 -20.62 7.59 -16.49
CA GLY A 200 -20.93 7.00 -17.79
C GLY A 200 -20.76 5.47 -17.89
N ALA A 201 -20.44 4.79 -16.79
CA ALA A 201 -20.39 3.32 -16.82
C ALA A 201 -21.80 2.72 -16.99
N ASP A 202 -21.89 1.67 -17.80
CA ASP A 202 -23.14 0.93 -18.01
C ASP A 202 -23.60 0.26 -16.70
N ARG A 203 -24.79 0.61 -16.23
CA ARG A 203 -25.38 0.07 -14.99
C ARG A 203 -25.50 -1.45 -14.99
N SER A 204 -25.66 -2.08 -16.13
CA SER A 204 -25.75 -3.54 -16.26
C SER A 204 -24.43 -4.25 -15.93
N LYS A 205 -23.31 -3.52 -15.96
CA LYS A 205 -21.96 -4.01 -15.66
C LYS A 205 -21.51 -3.71 -14.22
N ILE A 206 -22.35 -3.02 -13.41
CA ILE A 206 -21.99 -2.55 -12.07
C ILE A 206 -22.59 -3.45 -11.00
N PHE A 207 -21.74 -3.96 -10.11
CA PHE A 207 -22.11 -4.85 -9.00
C PHE A 207 -21.52 -4.30 -7.70
N VAL A 208 -22.27 -4.35 -6.61
CA VAL A 208 -21.77 -3.99 -5.27
C VAL A 208 -21.29 -5.26 -4.59
N THR A 209 -19.97 -5.44 -4.52
CA THR A 209 -19.36 -6.62 -3.91
C THR A 209 -18.88 -6.38 -2.48
N GLY A 210 -18.72 -5.12 -2.07
CA GLY A 210 -18.17 -4.76 -0.76
C GLY A 210 -16.67 -4.48 -0.81
N ASN A 211 -16.10 -4.21 0.37
CA ASN A 211 -14.70 -3.84 0.50
C ASN A 211 -13.85 -5.04 0.98
N THR A 212 -12.97 -5.51 0.13
CA THR A 212 -12.08 -6.67 0.40
C THR A 212 -11.13 -6.46 1.59
N LYS A 213 -10.97 -5.24 2.08
CA LYS A 213 -10.20 -4.96 3.31
C LYS A 213 -10.82 -5.62 4.54
N PHE A 214 -12.14 -5.92 4.53
CA PHE A 214 -12.81 -6.66 5.60
C PHE A 214 -12.59 -8.17 5.52
N ASP A 215 -12.15 -8.69 4.37
CA ASP A 215 -11.91 -10.12 4.14
C ASP A 215 -10.48 -10.54 4.48
N GLN A 216 -9.67 -9.61 5.00
CA GLN A 216 -8.35 -9.96 5.49
C GLN A 216 -8.46 -11.10 6.51
N THR A 217 -7.53 -12.05 6.38
CA THR A 217 -7.39 -13.11 7.37
C THR A 217 -6.84 -12.50 8.64
N TYR A 218 -7.74 -12.07 9.53
CA TYR A 218 -7.35 -11.74 10.89
C TYR A 218 -7.01 -13.04 11.59
N ALA A 219 -5.91 -13.06 12.35
CA ALA A 219 -5.53 -14.22 13.11
C ALA A 219 -6.68 -14.59 14.06
N GLU A 220 -7.29 -15.73 13.84
CA GLU A 220 -8.23 -16.28 14.84
C GLU A 220 -7.45 -16.55 16.11
N VAL A 221 -8.01 -16.11 17.23
CA VAL A 221 -7.44 -16.33 18.55
C VAL A 221 -8.48 -17.11 19.34
N THR A 222 -8.18 -18.39 19.55
CA THR A 222 -9.05 -19.24 20.38
C THR A 222 -8.94 -18.85 21.86
N PRO A 223 -9.87 -19.28 22.72
CA PRO A 223 -9.74 -19.08 24.18
C PRO A 223 -8.42 -19.64 24.74
N GLU A 224 -7.96 -20.78 24.22
CA GLU A 224 -6.69 -21.40 24.58
C GLU A 224 -5.50 -20.53 24.14
N ASP A 225 -5.54 -20.00 22.91
CA ASP A 225 -4.52 -19.05 22.41
C ASP A 225 -4.50 -17.78 23.27
N LEU A 226 -5.67 -17.25 23.64
CA LEU A 226 -5.77 -16.08 24.48
C LEU A 226 -5.14 -16.33 25.86
N ALA A 227 -5.44 -17.45 26.50
CA ALA A 227 -4.86 -17.85 27.78
C ALA A 227 -3.33 -18.00 27.66
N LYS A 228 -2.86 -18.64 26.58
CA LYS A 228 -1.44 -18.78 26.29
C LYS A 228 -0.75 -17.42 26.11
N TYR A 229 -1.32 -16.49 25.31
CA TYR A 229 -0.76 -15.15 25.13
C TYR A 229 -0.73 -14.37 26.44
N ARG A 230 -1.79 -14.42 27.25
CA ARG A 230 -1.80 -13.79 28.56
C ARG A 230 -0.69 -14.33 29.45
N PHE A 231 -0.52 -15.65 29.51
CA PHE A 231 0.56 -16.29 30.25
C PHE A 231 1.95 -15.85 29.75
N GLU A 232 2.18 -15.92 28.43
CA GLU A 232 3.45 -15.53 27.80
C GLU A 232 3.84 -14.07 28.05
N LEU A 233 2.85 -13.19 28.21
CA LEU A 233 3.00 -11.77 28.49
C LEU A 233 3.01 -11.43 29.98
N GLY A 234 2.89 -12.44 30.88
CA GLY A 234 2.82 -12.23 32.33
C GLY A 234 1.58 -11.43 32.77
N LEU A 235 0.45 -11.65 32.09
CA LEU A 235 -0.81 -10.94 32.33
C LEU A 235 -1.77 -11.84 33.13
N LYS A 236 -2.28 -11.34 34.25
CA LYS A 236 -3.33 -12.02 35.01
C LYS A 236 -4.72 -11.70 34.47
N GLU A 237 -5.71 -12.54 34.78
CA GLU A 237 -7.05 -12.42 34.20
C GLU A 237 -7.78 -11.14 34.63
N ASP A 238 -7.58 -10.71 35.86
CA ASP A 238 -8.23 -9.53 36.48
C ASP A 238 -7.55 -8.18 36.18
N TYR A 239 -6.45 -8.20 35.43
CA TYR A 239 -5.74 -6.95 35.11
C TYR A 239 -6.39 -6.25 33.90
N PRO A 240 -6.78 -4.95 34.06
CA PRO A 240 -7.16 -4.14 32.91
C PRO A 240 -5.99 -3.97 31.95
N ILE A 241 -6.21 -4.29 30.68
CA ILE A 241 -5.16 -4.29 29.65
C ILE A 241 -5.49 -3.26 28.56
N ILE A 242 -4.58 -2.33 28.36
CA ILE A 242 -4.61 -1.35 27.28
C ILE A 242 -3.59 -1.79 26.24
N VAL A 243 -4.03 -1.90 24.98
CA VAL A 243 -3.12 -2.19 23.85
C VAL A 243 -3.03 -0.96 22.97
N ALA A 244 -1.84 -0.42 22.80
CA ALA A 244 -1.55 0.67 21.86
C ALA A 244 -0.75 0.12 20.68
N GLY A 245 -1.40 -0.06 19.53
CA GLY A 245 -0.79 -0.65 18.35
C GLY A 245 -0.35 0.37 17.32
N SER A 246 0.77 0.10 16.64
CA SER A 246 1.32 0.93 15.56
C SER A 246 1.61 2.37 15.98
N THR A 247 2.18 2.56 17.17
CA THR A 247 2.46 3.91 17.70
C THR A 247 3.60 4.62 16.96
N HIS A 248 3.52 5.94 16.90
CA HIS A 248 4.48 6.86 16.28
C HIS A 248 5.11 7.79 17.32
N PRO A 249 6.26 8.43 17.00
CA PRO A 249 6.90 9.39 17.89
C PRO A 249 5.94 10.47 18.41
N GLY A 250 5.91 10.65 19.73
CA GLY A 250 5.04 11.59 20.43
C GLY A 250 3.75 10.97 20.99
N GLU A 251 3.22 9.92 20.39
CA GLU A 251 2.02 9.24 20.87
C GLU A 251 2.26 8.50 22.19
N GLU A 252 3.45 7.92 22.35
CA GLU A 252 3.81 7.21 23.58
C GLU A 252 3.79 8.13 24.80
N LYS A 253 4.17 9.40 24.65
CA LYS A 253 4.08 10.38 25.72
C LYS A 253 2.65 10.58 26.18
N VAL A 254 1.71 10.77 25.23
CA VAL A 254 0.28 10.92 25.51
C VAL A 254 -0.26 9.68 26.23
N LEU A 255 0.13 8.48 25.76
CA LEU A 255 -0.26 7.21 26.38
C LEU A 255 0.27 7.06 27.81
N PHE A 256 1.53 7.44 28.09
CA PHE A 256 2.10 7.36 29.45
C PHE A 256 1.44 8.32 30.41
N GLU A 257 1.10 9.53 29.97
CA GLU A 257 0.37 10.49 30.78
C GLU A 257 -1.03 9.97 31.11
N SER A 258 -1.75 9.43 30.13
CA SER A 258 -3.05 8.78 30.34
C SER A 258 -2.93 7.58 31.26
N PHE A 259 -1.93 6.71 31.05
CA PHE A 259 -1.70 5.51 31.83
C PHE A 259 -1.37 5.82 33.30
N LYS A 260 -0.65 6.91 33.56
CA LYS A 260 -0.41 7.40 34.93
C LYS A 260 -1.72 7.71 35.67
N CYS A 261 -2.68 8.34 34.99
CA CYS A 261 -4.00 8.61 35.58
C CYS A 261 -4.82 7.32 35.77
N ILE A 262 -4.76 6.42 34.80
CA ILE A 262 -5.47 5.13 34.87
C ILE A 262 -4.95 4.29 36.04
N ARG A 263 -3.66 4.21 36.27
CA ARG A 263 -3.05 3.44 37.36
C ARG A 263 -3.39 3.98 38.78
N LYS A 264 -3.81 5.22 38.91
CA LYS A 264 -4.34 5.74 40.17
C LYS A 264 -5.64 5.02 40.56
N LYS A 265 -6.49 4.68 39.57
CA LYS A 265 -7.76 3.99 39.78
C LYS A 265 -7.61 2.46 39.69
N TYR A 266 -6.74 2.00 38.78
CA TYR A 266 -6.47 0.60 38.50
C TYR A 266 -4.96 0.31 38.67
N PRO A 267 -4.46 0.08 39.91
CA PRO A 267 -2.99 -0.09 40.15
C PRO A 267 -2.37 -1.24 39.38
N HIS A 268 -3.15 -2.27 39.09
CA HIS A 268 -2.71 -3.46 38.33
C HIS A 268 -2.91 -3.34 36.82
N ALA A 269 -3.38 -2.20 36.31
CA ALA A 269 -3.50 -2.03 34.87
C ALA A 269 -2.15 -2.24 34.14
N ARG A 270 -2.23 -2.79 32.92
CA ARG A 270 -1.08 -3.02 32.04
C ARG A 270 -1.25 -2.24 30.75
N LEU A 271 -0.13 -1.70 30.28
CA LEU A 271 -0.06 -1.04 28.98
C LEU A 271 0.87 -1.84 28.06
N ILE A 272 0.36 -2.27 26.91
CA ILE A 272 1.13 -2.95 25.86
C ILE A 272 1.29 -1.96 24.71
N ILE A 273 2.53 -1.68 24.32
CA ILE A 273 2.87 -0.79 23.20
C ILE A 273 3.53 -1.59 22.10
N ALA A 274 2.97 -1.55 20.91
CA ALA A 274 3.56 -2.08 19.69
C ALA A 274 3.90 -0.91 18.75
N PRO A 275 5.16 -0.44 18.72
CA PRO A 275 5.56 0.66 17.85
C PRO A 275 5.53 0.26 16.38
N ARG A 276 5.18 1.20 15.49
CA ARG A 276 5.21 0.96 14.03
C ARG A 276 6.61 0.55 13.54
N LYS A 277 7.65 1.08 14.17
CA LYS A 277 9.04 0.70 13.93
C LYS A 277 9.60 0.05 15.18
N THR A 278 9.82 -1.25 15.15
CA THR A 278 10.34 -2.03 16.28
C THR A 278 11.69 -1.54 16.79
N ALA A 279 12.52 -0.95 15.91
CA ALA A 279 13.79 -0.31 16.27
C ALA A 279 13.66 0.83 17.30
N ARG A 280 12.45 1.36 17.56
CA ARG A 280 12.20 2.38 18.59
C ARG A 280 11.95 1.82 19.98
N ALA A 281 11.97 0.50 20.14
CA ALA A 281 11.67 -0.14 21.43
C ALA A 281 12.52 0.39 22.59
N ASP A 282 13.84 0.54 22.39
CA ASP A 282 14.74 1.07 23.42
C ASP A 282 14.48 2.57 23.74
N GLU A 283 14.15 3.38 22.74
CA GLU A 283 13.75 4.78 22.92
C GLU A 283 12.49 4.88 23.79
N ILE A 284 11.49 4.04 23.50
CA ILE A 284 10.22 4.00 24.23
C ILE A 284 10.46 3.52 25.67
N ALA A 285 11.32 2.52 25.88
CA ALA A 285 11.67 2.04 27.22
C ALA A 285 12.38 3.12 28.04
N LYS A 286 13.31 3.88 27.45
CA LYS A 286 13.93 5.04 28.08
C LYS A 286 12.89 6.11 28.46
N LEU A 287 11.98 6.41 27.56
CA LEU A 287 10.91 7.35 27.85
C LEU A 287 10.02 6.83 29.00
N ALA A 288 9.65 5.55 29.01
CA ALA A 288 8.85 4.93 30.06
C ALA A 288 9.53 5.01 31.45
N SER A 289 10.85 4.87 31.49
CA SER A 289 11.62 4.98 32.75
C SER A 289 11.54 6.37 33.37
N HIS A 290 11.42 7.45 32.58
CA HIS A 290 11.19 8.82 33.08
C HIS A 290 9.82 8.96 33.76
N TYR A 291 8.86 8.11 33.37
CA TYR A 291 7.54 8.05 34.04
C TYR A 291 7.51 7.04 35.19
N GLY A 292 8.65 6.41 35.53
CA GLY A 292 8.79 5.45 36.62
C GLY A 292 8.26 4.05 36.27
N TYR A 293 8.12 3.70 34.99
CA TYR A 293 7.66 2.37 34.56
C TYR A 293 8.83 1.45 34.24
N GLU A 294 8.83 0.28 34.88
CA GLU A 294 9.65 -0.85 34.45
C GLU A 294 9.02 -1.44 33.17
N THR A 295 9.86 -1.76 32.18
CA THR A 295 9.41 -2.24 30.87
C THR A 295 9.86 -3.67 30.60
N GLY A 296 8.95 -4.50 30.12
CA GLY A 296 9.24 -5.80 29.52
C GLY A 296 9.32 -5.72 28.00
N PHE A 297 10.22 -6.48 27.38
CA PHE A 297 10.35 -6.62 25.94
C PHE A 297 9.83 -8.00 25.50
N ARG A 298 9.01 -8.04 24.47
CA ARG A 298 8.45 -9.28 23.95
C ARG A 298 9.53 -10.28 23.54
N SER A 299 10.55 -9.83 22.81
CA SER A 299 11.67 -10.66 22.37
C SER A 299 12.35 -11.38 23.55
N LYS A 300 12.64 -10.64 24.63
CA LYS A 300 13.28 -11.18 25.84
C LYS A 300 12.37 -12.14 26.63
N MET A 301 11.06 -11.99 26.48
CA MET A 301 10.09 -12.90 27.11
C MET A 301 10.01 -14.24 26.38
N LEU A 302 10.20 -14.26 25.07
CA LEU A 302 10.22 -15.49 24.27
C LEU A 302 11.42 -16.39 24.57
N GLU A 303 12.56 -15.78 24.96
CA GLU A 303 13.81 -16.51 25.26
C GLU A 303 13.78 -17.25 26.60
N LYS A 304 12.89 -16.88 27.52
CA LYS A 304 12.83 -17.42 28.88
C LYS A 304 11.76 -18.51 29.01
N SER A 305 12.16 -19.68 29.51
CA SER A 305 11.25 -20.71 29.97
C SER A 305 11.04 -20.59 31.49
N GLY A 306 9.79 -20.65 31.97
CA GLY A 306 9.46 -20.61 33.39
C GLY A 306 8.51 -19.48 33.79
N GLU A 307 8.50 -19.14 35.10
CA GLU A 307 7.62 -18.11 35.64
C GLU A 307 7.89 -16.74 35.00
N ARG A 308 6.83 -16.08 34.54
CA ARG A 308 6.93 -14.81 33.82
C ARG A 308 6.93 -13.64 34.80
N LYS A 309 7.92 -12.77 34.68
CA LYS A 309 7.93 -11.50 35.41
C LYS A 309 6.80 -10.60 34.91
N GLU A 310 6.06 -10.03 35.83
CA GLU A 310 5.02 -9.05 35.53
C GLU A 310 5.63 -7.66 35.33
N TYR A 311 5.27 -7.01 34.24
CA TYR A 311 5.69 -5.64 33.96
C TYR A 311 4.45 -4.73 33.83
N PRO A 312 4.47 -3.51 34.37
CA PRO A 312 3.39 -2.55 34.16
C PRO A 312 3.27 -2.12 32.70
N LEU A 313 4.38 -2.15 31.96
CA LEU A 313 4.46 -1.77 30.56
C LEU A 313 5.21 -2.83 29.77
N LEU A 314 4.61 -3.25 28.65
CA LEU A 314 5.18 -4.20 27.73
C LEU A 314 5.42 -3.56 26.38
N ILE A 315 6.58 -3.79 25.77
CA ILE A 315 6.91 -3.34 24.43
C ILE A 315 6.99 -4.55 23.51
N ILE A 316 6.19 -4.54 22.46
CA ILE A 316 6.20 -5.55 21.40
C ILE A 316 7.24 -5.11 20.37
N ASP A 317 8.44 -5.62 20.52
CA ASP A 317 9.59 -5.39 19.65
C ASP A 317 9.78 -6.47 18.58
N THR A 318 8.77 -7.34 18.43
CA THR A 318 8.68 -8.39 17.42
C THR A 318 7.74 -7.99 16.27
N ILE A 319 7.88 -8.64 15.11
CA ILE A 319 7.08 -8.36 13.92
C ILE A 319 6.07 -9.50 13.72
N GLY A 320 4.83 -9.15 13.30
CA GLY A 320 3.80 -10.11 12.90
C GLY A 320 2.87 -10.58 14.03
N GLU A 321 3.05 -10.14 15.29
CA GLU A 321 2.22 -10.55 16.43
C GLU A 321 1.09 -9.58 16.76
N LEU A 322 1.15 -8.32 16.31
CA LEU A 322 0.22 -7.26 16.74
C LEU A 322 -1.25 -7.64 16.55
N GLY A 323 -1.59 -8.28 15.42
CA GLY A 323 -2.96 -8.72 15.17
C GLY A 323 -3.53 -9.64 16.26
N ARG A 324 -2.69 -10.52 16.84
CA ARG A 324 -3.07 -11.40 17.96
C ARG A 324 -3.02 -10.68 19.29
N ILE A 325 -2.06 -9.78 19.48
CA ILE A 325 -1.93 -8.98 20.71
C ILE A 325 -3.16 -8.12 20.96
N TYR A 326 -3.83 -7.63 19.92
CA TYR A 326 -5.09 -6.91 20.12
C TYR A 326 -6.15 -7.73 20.87
N ALA A 327 -6.15 -9.06 20.71
CA ALA A 327 -7.11 -9.93 21.38
C ALA A 327 -6.99 -9.91 22.91
N VAL A 328 -5.81 -9.62 23.49
CA VAL A 328 -5.63 -9.58 24.96
C VAL A 328 -6.11 -8.27 25.58
N GLY A 329 -6.30 -7.20 24.79
CA GLY A 329 -6.68 -5.86 25.29
C GLY A 329 -8.15 -5.77 25.72
N ASP A 330 -8.43 -4.98 26.74
CA ASP A 330 -9.78 -4.55 27.11
C ASP A 330 -10.19 -3.28 26.35
N VAL A 331 -9.23 -2.43 26.02
CA VAL A 331 -9.38 -1.26 25.15
C VAL A 331 -8.15 -1.14 24.26
N VAL A 332 -8.38 -0.76 23.01
CA VAL A 332 -7.30 -0.61 22.01
C VAL A 332 -7.20 0.83 21.56
N PHE A 333 -5.98 1.36 21.59
CA PHE A 333 -5.62 2.60 20.90
C PHE A 333 -4.85 2.27 19.60
N VAL A 334 -5.30 2.80 18.47
CA VAL A 334 -4.61 2.63 17.18
C VAL A 334 -3.83 3.90 16.86
N GLY A 335 -2.51 3.75 16.81
CA GLY A 335 -1.55 4.83 16.62
C GLY A 335 -1.47 5.35 15.18
N GLY A 336 -0.52 6.28 14.94
CA GLY A 336 -0.47 7.07 13.71
C GLY A 336 -1.62 8.07 13.61
N SER A 337 -2.42 8.18 14.66
CA SER A 337 -3.67 8.91 14.68
C SER A 337 -3.60 10.24 15.46
N PHE A 338 -2.66 10.43 16.38
CA PHE A 338 -2.28 11.74 16.91
C PHE A 338 -1.17 12.41 16.12
N SER A 339 -0.41 11.63 15.36
CA SER A 339 0.55 12.12 14.40
C SER A 339 -0.12 12.40 13.04
N ASN A 340 0.48 13.24 12.19
CA ASN A 340 -0.05 13.50 10.83
C ASN A 340 0.23 12.36 9.84
N THR A 341 0.26 11.11 10.31
CA THR A 341 0.54 9.93 9.47
C THR A 341 -0.71 9.32 8.85
N GLY A 342 -1.90 9.74 9.25
CA GLY A 342 -3.17 9.30 8.66
C GLY A 342 -3.78 8.05 9.29
N GLY A 343 -3.30 7.63 10.47
CA GLY A 343 -3.81 6.47 11.20
C GLY A 343 -3.37 5.11 10.65
N HIS A 344 -3.67 4.07 11.42
CA HIS A 344 -3.43 2.68 11.04
C HIS A 344 -4.71 1.85 11.03
N ASN A 345 -4.59 0.54 10.76
CA ASN A 345 -5.70 -0.37 10.54
C ASN A 345 -6.54 -0.58 11.80
N VAL A 346 -7.78 -0.09 11.79
CA VAL A 346 -8.75 -0.25 12.88
C VAL A 346 -9.56 -1.56 12.76
N LEU A 347 -9.46 -2.26 11.62
CA LEU A 347 -10.21 -3.50 11.40
C LEU A 347 -9.60 -4.69 12.14
N GLU A 348 -8.29 -4.67 12.42
CA GLU A 348 -7.63 -5.72 13.20
C GLU A 348 -8.19 -5.81 14.63
N PRO A 349 -8.19 -4.74 15.45
CA PRO A 349 -8.82 -4.82 16.76
C PRO A 349 -10.34 -5.03 16.69
N ALA A 350 -11.02 -4.52 15.65
CA ALA A 350 -12.44 -4.75 15.44
C ALA A 350 -12.78 -6.24 15.26
N ALA A 351 -11.93 -6.98 14.54
CA ALA A 351 -12.09 -8.41 14.34
C ALA A 351 -11.99 -9.24 15.65
N HIS A 352 -11.32 -8.68 16.68
CA HIS A 352 -11.23 -9.28 18.02
C HIS A 352 -12.26 -8.74 18.99
N ALA A 353 -13.33 -8.12 18.50
CA ALA A 353 -14.40 -7.56 19.35
C ALA A 353 -13.86 -6.57 20.41
N LYS A 354 -12.95 -5.65 20.03
CA LYS A 354 -12.38 -4.68 20.96
C LYS A 354 -12.97 -3.29 20.78
N PRO A 355 -13.18 -2.54 21.87
CA PRO A 355 -13.40 -1.11 21.85
C PRO A 355 -12.16 -0.40 21.28
N ILE A 356 -12.36 0.57 20.38
CA ILE A 356 -11.26 1.21 19.65
C ILE A 356 -11.27 2.70 19.90
N LEU A 357 -10.09 3.24 20.22
CA LEU A 357 -9.83 4.67 20.32
C LEU A 357 -8.78 5.09 19.28
N VAL A 358 -9.00 6.23 18.66
CA VAL A 358 -8.10 6.81 17.66
C VAL A 358 -7.94 8.32 17.88
N GLY A 359 -6.83 8.89 17.47
CA GLY A 359 -6.65 10.34 17.40
C GLY A 359 -7.33 10.94 16.16
N PRO A 360 -7.20 12.27 15.93
CA PRO A 360 -7.92 13.00 14.89
C PRO A 360 -7.44 12.72 13.46
N SER A 361 -6.28 12.08 13.27
CA SER A 361 -5.68 11.82 11.96
C SER A 361 -5.98 10.39 11.50
N MET A 362 -7.06 10.21 10.71
CA MET A 362 -7.49 8.89 10.21
C MET A 362 -7.69 8.85 8.69
N GLN A 363 -6.97 9.70 7.94
CA GLN A 363 -7.16 9.89 6.50
C GLN A 363 -6.97 8.59 5.69
N ASN A 364 -6.00 7.73 6.09
CA ASN A 364 -5.71 6.47 5.39
C ASN A 364 -6.79 5.39 5.64
N PHE A 365 -7.53 5.50 6.75
CA PHE A 365 -8.56 4.53 7.17
C PHE A 365 -9.90 5.21 7.43
N LYS A 366 -10.17 6.33 6.73
CA LYS A 366 -11.35 7.17 6.92
C LYS A 366 -12.65 6.37 6.82
N ASP A 367 -12.76 5.49 5.83
CA ASP A 367 -13.99 4.73 5.57
C ASP A 367 -14.23 3.66 6.64
N SER A 368 -13.17 2.92 7.02
CA SER A 368 -13.24 1.93 8.10
C SER A 368 -13.58 2.59 9.43
N TYR A 369 -12.95 3.74 9.72
CA TYR A 369 -13.28 4.55 10.90
C TYR A 369 -14.75 5.02 10.87
N ALA A 370 -15.24 5.54 9.74
CA ALA A 370 -16.61 6.04 9.63
C ALA A 370 -17.65 4.95 9.91
N LEU A 371 -17.45 3.73 9.39
CA LEU A 371 -18.32 2.58 9.63
C LEU A 371 -18.33 2.20 11.13
N LEU A 372 -17.16 2.06 11.75
CA LEU A 372 -17.04 1.71 13.16
C LEU A 372 -17.55 2.81 14.09
N SER A 373 -17.34 4.08 13.73
CA SER A 373 -17.81 5.24 14.49
C SER A 373 -19.34 5.35 14.46
N LYS A 374 -19.97 5.08 13.31
CA LYS A 374 -21.44 5.10 13.17
C LYS A 374 -22.15 4.17 14.15
N VAL A 375 -21.56 3.00 14.44
CA VAL A 375 -22.07 2.04 15.42
C VAL A 375 -21.47 2.24 16.81
N LYS A 376 -20.74 3.32 17.05
CA LYS A 376 -20.07 3.66 18.32
C LYS A 376 -19.03 2.64 18.78
N ALA A 377 -18.49 1.84 17.88
CA ALA A 377 -17.46 0.84 18.13
C ALA A 377 -16.04 1.45 18.19
N CYS A 378 -15.83 2.54 17.45
CA CYS A 378 -14.59 3.30 17.43
C CYS A 378 -14.86 4.76 17.77
N LYS A 379 -14.08 5.34 18.70
CA LYS A 379 -14.22 6.73 19.08
C LYS A 379 -12.94 7.51 18.82
N MET A 380 -13.09 8.68 18.19
CA MET A 380 -12.02 9.66 18.03
C MET A 380 -11.86 10.48 19.30
N VAL A 381 -10.62 10.71 19.70
CA VAL A 381 -10.23 11.54 20.85
C VAL A 381 -9.21 12.57 20.37
N ASN A 382 -9.35 13.83 20.81
CA ASN A 382 -8.57 14.94 20.24
C ASN A 382 -7.33 15.30 21.07
N ASN A 383 -7.28 14.86 22.32
CA ASN A 383 -6.20 15.18 23.26
C ASN A 383 -6.06 14.11 24.34
N ASN A 384 -5.06 14.28 25.21
CA ASN A 384 -4.76 13.40 26.30
C ASN A 384 -5.90 13.26 27.32
N ASP A 385 -6.59 14.35 27.64
CA ASP A 385 -7.66 14.34 28.65
C ASP A 385 -8.86 13.53 28.16
N GLU A 386 -9.24 13.71 26.89
CA GLU A 386 -10.28 12.91 26.26
C GLU A 386 -9.89 11.42 26.19
N LEU A 387 -8.64 11.12 25.80
CA LEU A 387 -8.12 9.75 25.77
C LEU A 387 -8.20 9.10 27.15
N THR A 388 -7.72 9.80 28.17
CA THR A 388 -7.75 9.33 29.57
C THR A 388 -9.17 9.07 30.04
N LYS A 389 -10.07 10.02 29.79
CA LYS A 389 -11.48 9.91 30.17
C LYS A 389 -12.14 8.70 29.53
N GLU A 390 -11.96 8.54 28.21
CA GLU A 390 -12.58 7.42 27.47
C GLU A 390 -12.01 6.06 27.89
N MET A 391 -10.70 5.96 28.12
CA MET A 391 -10.10 4.73 28.63
C MET A 391 -10.65 4.37 30.01
N LEU A 392 -10.72 5.33 30.92
CA LEU A 392 -11.27 5.11 32.27
C LEU A 392 -12.74 4.71 32.24
N ASP A 393 -13.52 5.28 31.34
CA ASP A 393 -14.95 4.97 31.22
C ASP A 393 -15.17 3.56 30.62
N ILE A 394 -14.41 3.21 29.58
CA ILE A 394 -14.47 1.85 28.99
C ILE A 394 -13.99 0.79 29.98
N LEU A 395 -12.90 1.05 30.70
CA LEU A 395 -12.37 0.09 31.69
C LEU A 395 -13.27 -0.05 32.94
N GLY A 396 -14.03 0.99 33.26
CA GLY A 396 -14.94 1.01 34.41
C GLY A 396 -16.38 0.58 34.12
N ASN A 397 -16.70 0.30 32.86
CA ASN A 397 -18.05 -0.07 32.43
C ASN A 397 -18.02 -1.30 31.50
N ASP A 398 -18.22 -2.48 32.09
CA ASP A 398 -18.17 -3.76 31.39
C ASP A 398 -19.25 -3.86 30.30
N GLU A 399 -20.44 -3.32 30.56
CA GLU A 399 -21.52 -3.31 29.59
C GLU A 399 -21.13 -2.50 28.36
N ARG A 400 -20.64 -1.26 28.55
CA ARG A 400 -20.16 -0.42 27.44
C ARG A 400 -19.03 -1.08 26.68
N ARG A 401 -18.05 -1.68 27.39
CA ARG A 401 -16.92 -2.39 26.79
C ARG A 401 -17.40 -3.53 25.89
N THR A 402 -18.32 -4.34 26.40
CA THR A 402 -18.90 -5.47 25.66
C THR A 402 -19.72 -5.01 24.47
N GLN A 403 -20.54 -3.97 24.63
CA GLN A 403 -21.36 -3.41 23.54
C GLN A 403 -20.47 -2.84 22.42
N MET A 404 -19.44 -2.06 22.75
CA MET A 404 -18.49 -1.52 21.76
C MET A 404 -17.76 -2.64 21.02
N GLY A 405 -17.31 -3.66 21.74
CA GLY A 405 -16.63 -4.81 21.16
C GLY A 405 -17.55 -5.62 20.23
N ALA A 406 -18.76 -5.92 20.66
CA ALA A 406 -19.75 -6.61 19.84
C ALA A 406 -20.10 -5.83 18.57
N ALA A 407 -20.27 -4.50 18.67
CA ALA A 407 -20.51 -3.64 17.54
C ALA A 407 -19.30 -3.62 16.56
N SER A 408 -18.06 -3.62 17.08
CA SER A 408 -16.85 -3.76 16.26
C SER A 408 -16.87 -5.03 15.41
N LEU A 409 -17.11 -6.18 16.04
CA LEU A 409 -17.15 -7.47 15.39
C LEU A 409 -18.31 -7.59 14.40
N GLN A 410 -19.46 -7.00 14.74
CA GLN A 410 -20.63 -7.00 13.84
C GLN A 410 -20.33 -6.27 12.53
N VAL A 411 -19.66 -5.11 12.57
CA VAL A 411 -19.22 -4.40 11.36
C VAL A 411 -18.33 -5.29 10.49
N ILE A 412 -17.38 -6.03 11.09
CA ILE A 412 -16.53 -6.95 10.34
C ILE A 412 -17.38 -8.03 9.66
N LYS A 413 -18.30 -8.68 10.42
CA LYS A 413 -19.14 -9.78 9.90
C LYS A 413 -20.04 -9.33 8.76
N GLU A 414 -20.66 -8.15 8.87
CA GLU A 414 -21.59 -7.61 7.88
C GLU A 414 -20.90 -7.19 6.58
N ASN A 415 -19.62 -6.80 6.64
CA ASN A 415 -18.87 -6.33 5.49
C ASN A 415 -17.97 -7.40 4.85
N ARG A 416 -17.87 -8.60 5.43
CA ARG A 416 -17.11 -9.73 4.87
C ARG A 416 -17.78 -10.33 3.62
N GLY A 417 -17.00 -11.10 2.87
CA GLY A 417 -17.42 -11.85 1.69
C GLY A 417 -17.33 -11.05 0.39
N ALA A 418 -16.66 -9.90 0.39
CA ALA A 418 -16.41 -9.15 -0.82
C ALA A 418 -15.50 -9.91 -1.80
N ASP A 419 -14.51 -10.63 -1.29
CA ASP A 419 -13.64 -11.53 -2.05
C ASP A 419 -14.44 -12.66 -2.71
N VAL A 420 -15.28 -13.37 -1.95
CA VAL A 420 -16.13 -14.47 -2.47
C VAL A 420 -17.07 -13.96 -3.55
N ARG A 421 -17.76 -12.82 -3.29
CA ARG A 421 -18.64 -12.21 -4.29
C ARG A 421 -17.88 -11.78 -5.54
N SER A 422 -16.71 -11.19 -5.38
CA SER A 422 -15.87 -10.78 -6.52
C SER A 422 -15.41 -11.99 -7.34
N ILE A 423 -15.01 -13.09 -6.69
CA ILE A 423 -14.59 -14.30 -7.40
C ILE A 423 -15.77 -15.01 -8.08
N HIS A 424 -16.96 -14.96 -7.51
CA HIS A 424 -18.16 -15.43 -8.21
C HIS A 424 -18.33 -14.71 -9.56
N TYR A 425 -18.27 -13.36 -9.58
CA TYR A 425 -18.35 -12.59 -10.82
C TYR A 425 -17.15 -12.81 -11.74
N LEU A 426 -15.97 -13.10 -11.21
CA LEU A 426 -14.81 -13.46 -12.02
C LEU A 426 -15.03 -14.79 -12.75
N LYS A 427 -15.55 -15.83 -12.07
CA LYS A 427 -15.87 -17.12 -12.69
C LYS A 427 -16.89 -16.96 -13.82
N GLU A 428 -17.99 -16.28 -13.54
CA GLU A 428 -18.98 -15.99 -14.59
C GLU A 428 -18.38 -15.25 -15.79
N LEU A 429 -17.47 -14.29 -15.54
CA LEU A 429 -16.81 -13.56 -16.61
C LEU A 429 -15.92 -14.46 -17.45
N LEU A 430 -15.14 -15.33 -16.80
CA LEU A 430 -14.25 -16.28 -17.47
C LEU A 430 -15.04 -17.36 -18.25
N ASP A 431 -16.16 -17.83 -17.71
CA ASP A 431 -17.02 -18.80 -18.38
C ASP A 431 -17.69 -18.18 -19.61
N LEU A 432 -18.14 -16.92 -19.53
CA LEU A 432 -18.71 -16.18 -20.66
C LEU A 432 -17.68 -15.85 -21.74
N THR A 433 -16.41 -15.73 -21.36
CA THR A 433 -15.30 -15.40 -22.26
C THR A 433 -14.45 -16.61 -22.64
N ALA A 434 -14.84 -17.81 -22.23
CA ALA A 434 -14.17 -19.05 -22.59
C ALA A 434 -14.18 -19.24 -24.12
N VAL A 435 -13.23 -18.61 -24.77
CA VAL A 435 -12.85 -18.92 -26.15
C VAL A 435 -12.10 -20.25 -26.07
N PRO A 436 -12.36 -21.23 -26.96
CA PRO A 436 -11.60 -22.47 -26.98
C PRO A 436 -10.11 -22.15 -27.01
N ALA A 437 -9.33 -22.87 -26.20
CA ALA A 437 -7.91 -22.64 -25.97
C ALA A 437 -7.22 -22.24 -27.27
N ARG A 438 -6.82 -20.99 -27.40
CA ARG A 438 -6.12 -20.51 -28.57
C ARG A 438 -4.73 -21.13 -28.51
N GLU A 439 -4.38 -21.93 -29.50
CA GLU A 439 -3.03 -22.41 -29.66
C GLU A 439 -2.07 -21.20 -29.59
N TYR A 440 -1.26 -21.16 -28.56
CA TYR A 440 -0.17 -20.22 -28.42
C TYR A 440 0.84 -20.53 -29.54
N LYS A 441 0.77 -19.79 -30.64
CA LYS A 441 1.85 -19.79 -31.61
C LYS A 441 3.03 -19.03 -30.98
N SER A 442 3.93 -19.80 -30.37
CA SER A 442 5.25 -19.28 -30.04
C SER A 442 5.85 -18.70 -31.31
N TYR A 443 6.02 -17.39 -31.35
CA TYR A 443 6.86 -16.82 -32.41
C TYR A 443 8.29 -17.24 -32.08
N PRO A 444 8.95 -18.03 -32.93
CA PRO A 444 10.33 -18.39 -32.68
C PRO A 444 11.14 -17.12 -32.66
N ILE A 445 11.70 -16.78 -31.50
CA ILE A 445 12.78 -15.82 -31.41
C ILE A 445 13.87 -16.39 -32.31
N ASN A 446 14.25 -15.64 -33.34
CA ASN A 446 15.22 -16.05 -34.32
C ASN A 446 16.60 -16.15 -33.64
N THR A 447 16.90 -17.31 -33.06
CA THR A 447 18.12 -17.60 -32.31
C THR A 447 19.33 -17.84 -33.22
N ARG A 448 19.20 -17.61 -34.54
CA ARG A 448 20.26 -17.88 -35.52
C ARG A 448 21.50 -17.01 -35.43
N ASN A 449 21.59 -16.08 -34.48
CA ASN A 449 22.80 -15.23 -34.30
C ASN A 449 23.38 -15.31 -32.87
N LEU A 450 23.19 -16.39 -32.14
CA LEU A 450 23.66 -16.52 -30.75
C LEU A 450 24.74 -17.59 -30.55
N THR A 451 25.38 -18.05 -31.63
CA THR A 451 26.57 -18.88 -31.52
C THR A 451 27.71 -18.18 -32.25
N ASP A 452 28.44 -17.35 -31.55
CA ASP A 452 29.87 -17.18 -31.77
C ASP A 452 30.55 -16.62 -30.52
N GLU A 453 31.69 -17.15 -30.30
CA GLU A 453 32.53 -17.11 -29.11
C GLU A 453 32.85 -15.72 -28.55
N GLY A 454 32.80 -15.60 -27.23
CA GLY A 454 33.70 -14.68 -26.51
C GLY A 454 33.27 -13.23 -26.33
N GLY A 455 32.00 -12.90 -26.22
CA GLY A 455 31.58 -11.57 -25.85
C GLY A 455 30.11 -11.54 -25.45
N GLY A 456 29.84 -11.51 -24.17
CA GLY A 456 28.47 -11.38 -23.65
C GLY A 456 27.76 -10.18 -24.27
N ARG A 457 26.90 -10.37 -25.26
CA ARG A 457 26.01 -9.35 -25.76
C ARG A 457 25.00 -8.99 -24.67
N LEU A 458 25.17 -7.79 -24.14
CA LEU A 458 24.26 -7.19 -23.20
C LEU A 458 22.82 -7.24 -23.73
N ARG A 459 21.87 -7.66 -22.89
CA ARG A 459 20.44 -7.58 -23.18
C ARG A 459 20.08 -6.11 -23.48
N HIS A 460 19.13 -5.85 -24.38
CA HIS A 460 18.79 -4.50 -24.85
C HIS A 460 18.60 -3.45 -23.73
N GLY A 461 18.07 -3.83 -22.57
CA GLY A 461 17.92 -2.95 -21.43
C GLY A 461 19.25 -2.56 -20.76
N ASP A 462 20.16 -3.52 -20.65
CA ASP A 462 21.50 -3.29 -20.08
C ASP A 462 22.35 -2.44 -21.04
N ALA A 463 22.15 -2.58 -22.35
CA ALA A 463 22.80 -1.76 -23.35
C ALA A 463 22.37 -0.29 -23.29
N ILE A 464 21.08 -0.01 -23.03
CA ILE A 464 20.59 1.37 -22.86
C ILE A 464 21.16 1.98 -21.57
N ILE A 465 21.16 1.24 -20.47
CA ILE A 465 21.72 1.70 -19.20
C ILE A 465 23.23 1.93 -19.32
N GLN A 466 23.97 1.02 -19.94
CA GLN A 466 25.40 1.20 -20.20
C GLN A 466 25.66 2.38 -21.15
N TYR A 467 24.83 2.55 -22.19
CA TYR A 467 24.95 3.68 -23.09
C TYR A 467 24.73 5.01 -22.34
N VAL A 468 23.71 5.10 -21.49
CA VAL A 468 23.46 6.30 -20.66
C VAL A 468 24.60 6.54 -19.68
N MET A 469 25.12 5.48 -19.04
CA MET A 469 26.27 5.59 -18.12
C MET A 469 27.56 5.97 -18.85
N GLN A 470 27.78 5.43 -20.04
CA GLN A 470 28.94 5.78 -20.88
C GLN A 470 28.88 7.24 -21.38
N VAL A 471 27.69 7.74 -21.73
CA VAL A 471 27.46 9.13 -22.09
C VAL A 471 27.63 10.06 -20.89
N ALA A 472 27.22 9.62 -19.69
CA ALA A 472 27.30 10.45 -18.49
C ALA A 472 28.71 10.50 -17.86
N TYR A 473 29.48 9.40 -17.97
CA TYR A 473 30.75 9.23 -17.22
C TYR A 473 31.91 8.71 -18.07
N GLY A 474 31.71 8.38 -19.34
CA GLY A 474 32.75 7.84 -20.23
C GLY A 474 33.70 8.91 -20.76
N PRO A 475 34.95 8.54 -21.08
CA PRO A 475 35.93 9.47 -21.65
C PRO A 475 35.62 9.94 -23.09
N GLU A 476 34.78 9.19 -23.82
CA GLU A 476 34.35 9.55 -25.18
C GLU A 476 32.83 9.44 -25.30
N THR A 477 32.20 10.50 -25.80
CA THR A 477 30.75 10.52 -26.04
C THR A 477 30.42 9.95 -27.42
N PRO A 478 29.62 8.87 -27.53
CA PRO A 478 29.15 8.36 -28.82
C PRO A 478 28.32 9.40 -29.57
N PHE A 479 28.23 9.27 -30.88
CA PHE A 479 27.59 10.25 -31.78
C PHE A 479 26.20 10.72 -31.33
N PHE A 480 25.34 9.82 -30.83
CA PHE A 480 24.04 10.17 -30.23
C PHE A 480 24.14 10.68 -28.78
N GLY A 481 25.27 10.51 -28.11
CA GLY A 481 25.49 10.99 -26.73
C GLY A 481 25.49 12.50 -26.64
N TRP A 482 25.92 13.18 -27.70
CA TRP A 482 25.90 14.63 -27.79
C TRP A 482 24.48 15.20 -27.78
N LEU A 483 23.57 14.56 -28.51
CA LEU A 483 22.15 14.92 -28.53
C LEU A 483 21.52 14.67 -27.16
N LEU A 484 21.81 13.55 -26.52
CA LEU A 484 21.36 13.22 -25.18
C LEU A 484 21.87 14.22 -24.13
N LEU A 485 23.14 14.57 -24.18
CA LEU A 485 23.73 15.61 -23.32
C LEU A 485 23.12 16.99 -23.56
N ALA A 486 22.82 17.35 -24.80
CA ALA A 486 22.14 18.60 -25.12
C ALA A 486 20.71 18.64 -24.56
N VAL A 487 19.97 17.52 -24.65
CA VAL A 487 18.64 17.37 -24.04
C VAL A 487 18.75 17.45 -22.52
N LEU A 488 19.68 16.73 -21.90
CA LEU A 488 19.88 16.74 -20.43
C LEU A 488 20.31 18.14 -19.93
N ARG A 489 21.14 18.86 -20.66
CA ARG A 489 21.48 20.27 -20.36
C ARG A 489 20.28 21.19 -20.49
N GLY A 490 19.49 21.05 -21.55
CA GLY A 490 18.25 21.81 -21.72
C GLY A 490 17.27 21.57 -20.56
N MET A 491 17.16 20.34 -20.11
CA MET A 491 16.35 19.96 -18.96
C MET A 491 16.89 20.54 -17.63
N SER A 492 18.21 20.58 -17.45
CA SER A 492 18.84 21.21 -16.28
C SER A 492 18.49 22.71 -16.19
N TYR A 493 18.52 23.43 -17.32
CA TYR A 493 18.09 24.83 -17.35
C TYR A 493 16.61 25.02 -17.06
N LEU A 494 15.74 24.14 -17.55
CA LEU A 494 14.30 24.16 -17.23
C LEU A 494 14.05 23.87 -15.75
N TYR A 495 14.81 22.94 -15.16
CA TYR A 495 14.74 22.65 -13.73
C TYR A 495 15.21 23.84 -12.88
N GLU A 496 16.35 24.45 -13.21
CA GLU A 496 16.85 25.68 -12.56
C GLU A 496 15.83 26.81 -12.67
N PHE A 497 15.23 27.00 -13.84
CA PHE A 497 14.16 27.98 -14.03
C PHE A 497 12.96 27.68 -13.14
N GLY A 498 12.51 26.42 -13.05
CA GLY A 498 11.44 26.00 -12.17
C GLY A 498 11.75 26.23 -10.68
N VAL A 499 12.99 25.96 -10.26
CA VAL A 499 13.47 26.26 -8.90
C VAL A 499 13.50 27.76 -8.64
N CYS A 500 13.99 28.56 -9.59
CA CYS A 500 14.00 30.01 -9.51
C CYS A 500 12.58 30.59 -9.43
N CYS A 501 11.65 30.12 -10.26
CA CYS A 501 10.24 30.48 -10.18
C CYS A 501 9.64 30.16 -8.81
N LYS A 502 9.87 28.95 -8.28
CA LYS A 502 9.40 28.52 -6.97
C LYS A 502 9.98 29.40 -5.84
N LEU A 503 11.27 29.70 -5.89
CA LEU A 503 11.93 30.61 -4.93
C LEU A 503 11.37 32.04 -5.03
N SER A 504 11.13 32.53 -6.25
CA SER A 504 10.46 33.82 -6.48
C SER A 504 9.06 33.84 -5.88
N MET A 505 8.27 32.79 -6.05
CA MET A 505 6.93 32.67 -5.46
C MET A 505 6.96 32.70 -3.93
N TYR A 506 7.99 32.10 -3.31
CA TYR A 506 8.22 32.24 -1.86
C TYR A 506 8.64 33.67 -1.46
N ASN A 507 9.45 34.33 -2.28
CA ASN A 507 9.93 35.68 -2.01
C ASN A 507 8.85 36.74 -2.23
N CYS A 508 7.92 36.52 -3.17
CA CYS A 508 6.77 37.39 -3.44
C CYS A 508 5.57 37.12 -2.51
N GLY A 509 5.69 36.18 -1.57
CA GLY A 509 4.60 35.86 -0.62
C GLY A 509 3.44 35.04 -1.21
N LEU A 510 3.55 34.56 -2.46
CA LEU A 510 2.57 33.68 -3.09
C LEU A 510 2.57 32.26 -2.50
N LEU A 511 3.72 31.85 -1.94
CA LEU A 511 3.83 30.60 -1.16
C LEU A 511 4.31 30.92 0.24
N HIS A 512 3.66 30.34 1.24
CA HIS A 512 4.01 30.53 2.65
C HIS A 512 5.22 29.66 3.04
N ARG A 513 6.18 30.28 3.75
CA ARG A 513 7.28 29.57 4.43
C ARG A 513 6.88 29.32 5.87
N GLU A 514 6.84 28.08 6.31
CA GLU A 514 6.76 27.77 7.73
C GLU A 514 8.13 28.01 8.38
N LYS A 515 8.18 28.88 9.39
CA LYS A 515 9.36 29.04 10.25
C LYS A 515 9.39 27.86 11.22
N LEU A 516 10.35 26.96 11.04
CA LEU A 516 10.66 25.96 12.06
C LEU A 516 11.44 26.62 13.21
N ASN A 517 10.95 26.43 14.44
CA ASN A 517 11.64 26.87 15.67
C ASN A 517 12.81 25.94 16.03
N CYS A 518 13.62 25.53 15.07
CA CYS A 518 14.79 24.69 15.26
C CYS A 518 15.92 25.16 14.34
N CYS A 519 17.16 24.95 14.79
CA CYS A 519 18.34 25.19 13.97
C CYS A 519 18.39 24.14 12.85
N VAL A 520 18.12 24.55 11.61
CA VAL A 520 18.23 23.69 10.44
C VAL A 520 19.64 23.82 9.88
N ILE A 521 20.46 22.79 10.07
CA ILE A 521 21.75 22.69 9.39
C ILE A 521 21.48 22.05 8.02
N SER A 522 21.48 22.86 6.98
CA SER A 522 21.47 22.39 5.60
C SER A 522 22.91 21.98 5.23
N ILE A 523 23.17 20.69 5.13
CA ILE A 523 24.38 20.19 4.49
C ILE A 523 24.13 20.34 2.98
N GLY A 524 24.64 21.44 2.42
CA GLY A 524 24.53 21.73 1.00
C GLY A 524 25.22 20.67 0.15
N ASN A 525 24.71 20.48 -1.04
CA ASN A 525 25.18 19.68 -2.17
C ASN A 525 26.57 19.09 -2.00
N ILE A 526 26.63 17.78 -1.75
CA ILE A 526 27.78 16.98 -2.14
C ILE A 526 27.62 16.77 -3.65
N THR A 527 28.18 17.65 -4.45
CA THR A 527 28.43 17.42 -5.86
C THR A 527 29.50 16.33 -5.95
N VAL A 528 29.05 15.11 -6.25
CA VAL A 528 29.97 14.04 -6.68
C VAL A 528 30.35 14.38 -8.13
N GLY A 529 31.54 14.89 -8.30
CA GLY A 529 32.09 15.27 -9.58
C GLY A 529 32.73 16.64 -9.50
N GLY A 530 33.94 16.68 -8.92
CA GLY A 530 34.78 17.87 -8.95
C GLY A 530 35.11 18.23 -10.39
N THR A 531 34.48 19.28 -10.91
CA THR A 531 35.11 20.13 -11.87
C THR A 531 35.60 21.33 -11.07
N GLY A 532 36.87 21.30 -10.69
CA GLY A 532 37.54 22.48 -10.26
C GLY A 532 37.38 23.52 -11.38
N LYS A 533 36.69 24.56 -11.08
CA LYS A 533 36.88 25.99 -11.28
C LYS A 533 35.63 26.70 -10.85
#